data_b9b06cc5655bddedd290a45122f72752
#
_entry.id   b9b06cc5655bddedd290a45122f72752
#
_cell.length_a   1.000
_cell.length_b   1.000
_cell.length_c   1.000
_cell.angle_alpha   90.00
_cell.angle_beta   90.00
_cell.angle_gamma   90.00
#
_symmetry.space_group_name_H-M   'P 1'
#
loop_
_entity.id
_entity.type
_entity.pdbx_description
1 polymer ?
#
loop_
_entity_poly.entity_id
_entity_poly.type
_entity_poly.pdbx_seq_one_letter_code
_entity_poly.pdbx_strand_id
1 'polypeptide(L)' 'MSDMTTLAVRISKEDKTQFMRCAIERDLSASQIIRQLIRNYIHHCYIETY' A
#
# COMPACT_ATOMS: atom_id res chain seq x y z
N MET A 1 -12.82 10.79 -13.79
CA MET A 1 -12.45 9.36 -13.81
C MET A 1 -10.95 9.20 -13.67
N SER A 2 -10.50 8.39 -12.75
CA SER A 2 -9.07 8.21 -12.55
C SER A 2 -8.56 7.06 -13.41
N ASP A 3 -7.45 7.28 -14.08
CA ASP A 3 -6.81 6.24 -14.85
C ASP A 3 -5.98 5.36 -13.94
N MET A 4 -6.09 4.06 -14.15
CA MET A 4 -5.29 3.10 -13.40
C MET A 4 -3.92 2.96 -14.04
N THR A 5 -2.90 3.00 -13.23
CA THR A 5 -1.54 2.80 -13.70
C THR A 5 -0.80 1.90 -12.72
N THR A 6 0.41 1.51 -13.06
CA THR A 6 1.19 0.59 -12.25
C THR A 6 2.31 1.32 -11.53
N LEU A 7 2.46 1.01 -10.25
CA LEU A 7 3.57 1.48 -9.45
C LEU A 7 4.42 0.29 -9.06
N ALA A 8 5.70 0.30 -9.44
CA ALA A 8 6.61 -0.79 -9.13
C ALA A 8 7.60 -0.36 -8.06
N VAL A 9 7.76 -1.20 -7.04
CA VAL A 9 8.66 -0.93 -5.92
C VAL A 9 9.47 -2.17 -5.63
N ARG A 10 10.72 -1.96 -5.24
CA ARG A 10 11.57 -3.06 -4.80
C ARG A 10 11.53 -3.15 -3.28
N ILE A 11 11.29 -4.34 -2.78
CA ILE A 11 11.31 -4.60 -1.34
C ILE A 11 12.06 -5.89 -1.08
N SER A 12 12.50 -6.09 0.14
CA SER A 12 13.20 -7.32 0.51
C SER A 12 12.23 -8.50 0.48
N LYS A 13 12.78 -9.69 0.31
CA LYS A 13 11.96 -10.90 0.35
C LYS A 13 11.28 -11.06 1.70
N GLU A 14 11.99 -10.72 2.75
CA GLU A 14 11.45 -10.83 4.10
C GLU A 14 10.24 -9.95 4.30
N ASP A 15 10.35 -8.70 3.88
CA ASP A 15 9.24 -7.76 4.00
C ASP A 15 8.06 -8.20 3.16
N LYS A 16 8.33 -8.68 1.95
CA LYS A 16 7.26 -9.16 1.08
C LYS A 16 6.53 -10.33 1.72
N THR A 17 7.29 -11.29 2.29
CA THR A 17 6.71 -12.46 2.92
C THR A 17 5.84 -12.08 4.10
N GLN A 18 6.34 -11.18 4.95
CA GLN A 18 5.59 -10.75 6.11
C GLN A 18 4.34 -9.97 5.71
N PHE A 19 4.46 -9.12 4.70
CA PHE A 19 3.33 -8.34 4.21
C PHE A 19 2.23 -9.25 3.66
N MET A 20 2.62 -10.23 2.85
CA MET A 20 1.64 -11.16 2.27
C MET A 20 0.96 -12.00 3.35
N ARG A 21 1.71 -12.40 4.37
CA ARG A 21 1.14 -13.14 5.48
C ARG A 21 0.10 -12.31 6.24
N CYS A 22 0.42 -11.07 6.52
CA CYS A 22 -0.52 -10.19 7.19
C CYS A 22 -1.78 -9.96 6.35
N ALA A 23 -1.61 -9.82 5.04
CA ALA A 23 -2.76 -9.65 4.16
C ALA A 23 -3.69 -10.85 4.19
N ILE A 24 -3.11 -12.05 4.17
CA ILE A 24 -3.89 -13.29 4.24
C ILE A 24 -4.63 -13.39 5.56
N GLU A 25 -3.97 -13.07 6.66
CA GLU A 25 -4.58 -13.13 7.98
C GLU A 25 -5.77 -12.18 8.11
N ARG A 26 -5.71 -11.06 7.43
CA ARG A 26 -6.78 -10.07 7.46
C ARG A 26 -7.79 -10.26 6.33
N ASP A 27 -7.59 -11.30 5.53
CA ASP A 27 -8.47 -11.61 4.40
C ASP A 27 -8.60 -10.44 3.42
N LEU A 28 -7.49 -9.74 3.21
CA LEU A 28 -7.43 -8.62 2.28
C LEU A 28 -6.41 -8.90 1.20
N SER A 29 -6.63 -8.36 0.01
CA SER A 29 -5.65 -8.49 -1.05
C SER A 29 -4.50 -7.50 -0.82
N ALA A 30 -3.30 -7.88 -1.27
CA ALA A 30 -2.13 -7.02 -1.13
C ALA A 30 -2.37 -5.68 -1.83
N SER A 31 -3.01 -5.70 -3.00
CA SER A 31 -3.30 -4.48 -3.74
C SER A 31 -4.20 -3.53 -2.97
N GLN A 32 -5.20 -4.06 -2.29
CA GLN A 32 -6.10 -3.23 -1.49
C GLN A 32 -5.35 -2.55 -0.35
N ILE A 33 -4.49 -3.30 0.34
CA ILE A 33 -3.72 -2.75 1.46
C ILE A 33 -2.77 -1.68 0.95
N ILE A 34 -2.06 -1.95 -0.14
CA ILE A 34 -1.11 -0.99 -0.69
C ILE A 34 -1.80 0.30 -1.10
N ARG A 35 -2.94 0.21 -1.78
CA ARG A 35 -3.68 1.40 -2.19
C ARG A 35 -4.14 2.20 -0.99
N GLN A 36 -4.59 1.53 0.04
CA GLN A 36 -5.04 2.21 1.26
C GLN A 36 -3.87 2.92 1.95
N LEU A 37 -2.73 2.26 2.04
CA LEU A 37 -1.54 2.86 2.63
C LEU A 37 -1.08 4.09 1.86
N ILE A 38 -1.11 3.99 0.53
CA ILE A 38 -0.72 5.12 -0.31
C ILE A 38 -1.67 6.30 -0.09
N ARG A 39 -2.96 6.06 -0.06
CA ARG A 39 -3.94 7.12 0.18
C ARG A 39 -3.76 7.75 1.56
N ASN A 40 -3.52 6.94 2.56
CA ASN A 40 -3.29 7.44 3.91
C ASN A 40 -2.05 8.31 3.97
N TYR A 41 -0.99 7.89 3.29
CA TYR A 41 0.25 8.64 3.26
C TYR A 41 0.07 9.99 2.55
N ILE A 42 -0.63 9.98 1.42
CA ILE A 42 -0.90 11.22 0.67
C ILE A 42 -1.70 12.17 1.54
N HIS A 43 -2.73 11.67 2.19
CA HIS A 43 -3.57 12.48 3.08
C HIS A 43 -2.75 13.11 4.19
N HIS A 44 -1.91 12.31 4.82
CA HIS A 44 -1.02 12.76 5.88
C HIS A 44 -0.06 13.85 5.39
N CYS A 45 0.48 13.66 4.21
CA CYS A 45 1.41 14.60 3.61
C CYS A 45 0.75 15.97 3.39
N TYR A 46 -0.47 15.98 2.88
CA TYR A 46 -1.19 17.24 2.69
C TYR A 46 -1.54 17.93 3.99
N ILE A 47 -1.89 17.15 5.01
CA ILE A 47 -2.20 17.72 6.31
C ILE A 47 -0.96 18.36 6.91
N GLU A 48 0.19 17.72 6.81
CA GLU A 48 1.43 18.27 7.37
C GLU A 48 1.89 19.53 6.65
N THR A 49 1.54 19.67 5.38
CA THR A 49 1.92 20.83 4.58
C THR A 49 1.20 22.08 5.05
N TYR A 50 0.08 21.92 5.67
CA TYR A 50 -0.72 23.03 6.19
C TYR A 50 -0.54 23.14 7.71
#